data_848b1f8fd056af14db18697e8208a7c5
#
_entry.id   848b1f8fd056af14db18697e8208a7c5
#
_cell.length_a   1.000
_cell.length_b   1.000
_cell.length_c   1.000
_cell.angle_alpha   90.00
_cell.angle_beta   90.00
_cell.angle_gamma   90.00
#
_symmetry.space_group_name_H-M   'P 1'
#
loop_
_entity.id
_entity.type
_entity.pdbx_description
1 polymer ?
#
loop_
_entity_poly.entity_id
_entity_poly.type
_entity_poly.pdbx_seq_one_letter_code
_entity_poly.pdbx_strand_id
1 'polypeptide(L)'
;MNKIRMIALAACMAATLDASAQEQEIRLFSHRGGRMEHDENTLSAFQASYDAGYRGFETDIRMTRDGALVITHDSSLERTTDGTGTVEEKTEAEIRQLATKQGNKMMFLDELLEFLKGKEGLYVEFEMKTKPVELYPEERLHAYCDKLYDAVMAVKPADAVFVFTSGDYRGLRYLQAKHPDVDLLLITSKPCNDETIDLCKAMGIKRMGATMDGTSRKAVKKAQDRKSVV
;
A
#
# COMPACT_ATOMS: atom_id res chain seq x y z
N MET A 1 -11.06 63.98 22.62
CA MET A 1 -10.42 62.87 23.31
C MET A 1 -11.17 61.56 23.03
N ASN A 2 -10.46 60.62 22.47
CA ASN A 2 -10.71 59.16 22.44
C ASN A 2 -11.81 58.54 21.56
N LYS A 3 -11.67 58.67 20.22
CA LYS A 3 -12.25 57.71 19.28
C LYS A 3 -11.23 56.72 18.68
N ILE A 4 -9.95 56.81 19.07
CA ILE A 4 -8.85 56.00 18.50
C ILE A 4 -8.54 54.73 19.35
N ARG A 5 -9.07 54.59 20.54
CA ARG A 5 -8.77 53.44 21.45
C ARG A 5 -9.72 52.24 21.35
N MET A 6 -10.77 52.29 20.53
CA MET A 6 -11.74 51.16 20.39
C MET A 6 -11.49 50.30 19.17
N ILE A 7 -10.61 50.71 18.24
CA ILE A 7 -10.32 49.93 17.00
C ILE A 7 -9.16 48.94 17.20
N ALA A 8 -8.31 49.14 18.20
CA ALA A 8 -7.16 48.26 18.45
C ALA A 8 -7.49 46.98 19.25
N LEU A 9 -8.68 46.90 19.90
CA LEU A 9 -9.05 45.69 20.69
C LEU A 9 -9.88 44.69 19.90
N ALA A 10 -10.44 45.04 18.75
CA ALA A 10 -11.21 44.14 17.90
C ALA A 10 -10.31 43.36 16.91
N ALA A 11 -9.10 43.79 16.68
CA ALA A 11 -8.16 43.10 15.77
C ALA A 11 -7.32 41.99 16.44
N CYS A 12 -7.29 41.93 17.77
CA CYS A 12 -6.54 40.85 18.49
C CYS A 12 -7.40 39.63 18.87
N MET A 13 -8.72 39.65 18.65
CA MET A 13 -9.60 38.47 18.94
C MET A 13 -9.94 37.63 17.71
N ALA A 14 -9.49 38.02 16.53
CA ALA A 14 -9.73 37.24 15.30
C ALA A 14 -8.57 36.32 14.91
N ALA A 15 -7.50 36.21 15.72
CA ALA A 15 -6.30 35.44 15.41
C ALA A 15 -6.08 34.18 16.26
N THR A 16 -7.10 33.67 16.97
CA THR A 16 -6.94 32.50 17.85
C THR A 16 -8.03 31.42 17.71
N LEU A 17 -8.60 31.27 16.51
CA LEU A 17 -9.53 30.17 16.25
C LEU A 17 -9.23 29.53 14.89
N ASP A 18 -7.99 29.13 14.66
CA ASP A 18 -7.66 28.21 13.59
C ASP A 18 -6.62 27.17 14.08
N ALA A 19 -6.86 26.61 15.24
CA ALA A 19 -6.45 25.25 15.51
C ALA A 19 -7.64 24.37 15.05
N SER A 20 -7.90 24.35 13.74
CA SER A 20 -8.72 23.31 13.15
C SER A 20 -7.99 22.01 13.48
N ALA A 21 -8.55 21.25 14.43
CA ALA A 21 -8.25 19.84 14.50
C ALA A 21 -8.50 19.33 13.07
N GLN A 22 -7.45 19.06 12.34
CA GLN A 22 -7.52 18.46 11.02
C GLN A 22 -8.22 17.12 11.29
N GLU A 23 -9.53 17.07 11.00
CA GLU A 23 -10.28 15.81 11.10
C GLU A 23 -9.51 14.82 10.25
N GLN A 24 -8.94 13.82 10.90
CA GLN A 24 -8.15 12.83 10.20
C GLN A 24 -9.11 12.02 9.35
N GLU A 25 -9.06 12.22 8.05
CA GLU A 25 -9.92 11.52 7.10
C GLU A 25 -9.65 10.01 7.20
N ILE A 26 -10.68 9.26 7.59
CA ILE A 26 -10.63 7.80 7.58
C ILE A 26 -10.73 7.35 6.13
N ARG A 27 -9.69 6.71 5.63
CA ARG A 27 -9.68 6.15 4.29
C ARG A 27 -10.06 4.67 4.33
N LEU A 28 -11.05 4.31 3.53
CA LEU A 28 -11.46 2.92 3.34
C LEU A 28 -10.68 2.30 2.18
N PHE A 29 -10.24 1.06 2.41
CA PHE A 29 -9.47 0.30 1.43
C PHE A 29 -10.25 -0.90 0.92
N SER A 30 -10.20 -1.09 -0.38
CA SER A 30 -10.59 -2.33 -1.04
C SER A 30 -9.41 -3.30 -1.02
N HIS A 31 -9.31 -4.12 0.04
CA HIS A 31 -8.27 -5.12 0.23
C HIS A 31 -8.37 -6.21 -0.83
N ARG A 32 -7.32 -6.38 -1.65
CA ARG A 32 -7.26 -7.29 -2.82
C ARG A 32 -8.40 -7.05 -3.82
N GLY A 33 -8.80 -5.80 -4.01
CA GLY A 33 -9.93 -5.46 -4.87
C GLY A 33 -11.30 -5.74 -4.27
N GLY A 34 -11.41 -6.06 -2.94
CA GLY A 34 -12.71 -6.35 -2.27
C GLY A 34 -12.95 -7.84 -2.05
N ARG A 35 -11.95 -8.56 -1.53
CA ARG A 35 -11.93 -10.03 -1.36
C ARG A 35 -13.10 -10.64 -0.59
N MET A 36 -13.86 -9.84 0.16
CA MET A 36 -15.01 -10.35 0.92
C MET A 36 -16.27 -10.48 0.05
N GLU A 37 -16.32 -9.79 -1.07
CA GLU A 37 -17.48 -9.71 -1.96
C GLU A 37 -17.14 -10.17 -3.38
N HIS A 38 -15.85 -10.13 -3.74
CA HIS A 38 -15.37 -10.41 -5.09
C HIS A 38 -14.20 -11.42 -5.05
N ASP A 39 -13.90 -11.99 -6.21
CA ASP A 39 -12.73 -12.84 -6.41
C ASP A 39 -11.45 -12.01 -6.28
N GLU A 40 -10.67 -12.29 -5.25
CA GLU A 40 -9.53 -11.46 -4.83
C GLU A 40 -8.50 -11.27 -5.95
N ASN A 41 -7.90 -10.08 -6.01
CA ASN A 41 -6.80 -9.77 -6.91
C ASN A 41 -7.14 -9.96 -8.41
N THR A 42 -8.40 -9.73 -8.79
CA THR A 42 -8.84 -9.76 -10.19
C THR A 42 -9.22 -8.37 -10.70
N LEU A 43 -9.10 -8.16 -12.01
CA LEU A 43 -9.49 -6.88 -12.62
C LEU A 43 -10.97 -6.55 -12.37
N SER A 44 -11.84 -7.56 -12.41
CA SER A 44 -13.27 -7.39 -12.12
C SER A 44 -13.53 -6.92 -10.69
N ALA A 45 -12.77 -7.42 -9.71
CA ALA A 45 -12.87 -6.98 -8.31
C ALA A 45 -12.46 -5.51 -8.15
N PHE A 46 -11.33 -5.10 -8.74
CA PHE A 46 -10.89 -3.71 -8.71
C PHE A 46 -11.88 -2.77 -9.41
N GLN A 47 -12.43 -3.19 -10.56
CA GLN A 47 -13.43 -2.41 -11.28
C GLN A 47 -14.70 -2.24 -10.44
N ALA A 48 -15.23 -3.32 -9.87
CA ALA A 48 -16.43 -3.28 -9.04
C ALA A 48 -16.25 -2.35 -7.82
N SER A 49 -15.11 -2.42 -7.15
CA SER A 49 -14.78 -1.53 -6.02
C SER A 49 -14.66 -0.07 -6.46
N TYR A 50 -14.04 0.20 -7.61
CA TYR A 50 -13.94 1.56 -8.15
C TYR A 50 -15.32 2.14 -8.47
N ASP A 51 -16.20 1.34 -9.10
CA ASP A 51 -17.58 1.71 -9.46
C ASP A 51 -18.45 1.94 -8.22
N ALA A 52 -18.18 1.21 -7.13
CA ALA A 52 -18.78 1.44 -5.81
C ALA A 52 -18.26 2.71 -5.09
N GLY A 53 -17.34 3.46 -5.71
CA GLY A 53 -16.84 4.72 -5.18
C GLY A 53 -15.55 4.62 -4.36
N TYR A 54 -14.98 3.42 -4.16
CA TYR A 54 -13.69 3.28 -3.48
C TYR A 54 -12.55 3.92 -4.31
N ARG A 55 -11.64 4.58 -3.61
CA ARG A 55 -10.41 5.18 -4.18
C ARG A 55 -9.15 4.69 -3.46
N GLY A 56 -9.32 3.95 -2.37
CA GLY A 56 -8.25 3.24 -1.67
C GLY A 56 -8.22 1.78 -2.12
N PHE A 57 -7.08 1.30 -2.57
CA PHE A 57 -6.86 -0.09 -3.01
C PHE A 57 -5.61 -0.65 -2.35
N GLU A 58 -5.65 -1.92 -2.09
CA GLU A 58 -4.47 -2.71 -1.73
C GLU A 58 -4.40 -3.92 -2.66
N THR A 59 -3.19 -4.33 -3.01
CA THR A 59 -2.90 -5.41 -3.95
C THR A 59 -1.59 -6.10 -3.62
N ASP A 60 -1.52 -7.39 -3.91
CA ASP A 60 -0.37 -8.25 -3.63
C ASP A 60 0.40 -8.58 -4.90
N ILE A 61 1.71 -8.40 -4.93
CA ILE A 61 2.54 -8.63 -6.11
C ILE A 61 3.58 -9.71 -5.83
N ARG A 62 3.64 -10.72 -6.71
CA ARG A 62 4.69 -11.74 -6.76
C ARG A 62 5.39 -11.73 -8.11
N MET A 63 6.54 -12.37 -8.20
CA MET A 63 7.29 -12.48 -9.44
C MET A 63 7.39 -13.94 -9.90
N THR A 64 6.99 -14.20 -11.15
CA THR A 64 7.15 -15.49 -11.81
C THR A 64 8.63 -15.88 -11.98
N ARG A 65 8.89 -17.13 -12.33
CA ARG A 65 10.26 -17.63 -12.57
C ARG A 65 11.01 -16.81 -13.61
N ASP A 66 10.34 -16.37 -14.66
CA ASP A 66 10.89 -15.59 -15.78
C ASP A 66 10.77 -14.06 -15.57
N GLY A 67 10.35 -13.63 -14.39
CA GLY A 67 10.40 -12.23 -13.97
C GLY A 67 9.16 -11.39 -14.28
N ALA A 68 8.03 -11.97 -14.69
CA ALA A 68 6.76 -11.23 -14.79
C ALA A 68 6.18 -10.96 -13.40
N LEU A 69 5.48 -9.83 -13.25
CA LEU A 69 4.84 -9.44 -11.99
C LEU A 69 3.35 -9.78 -12.04
N VAL A 70 2.93 -10.72 -11.21
CA VAL A 70 1.55 -11.22 -11.13
C VAL A 70 0.88 -10.78 -9.83
N ILE A 71 -0.41 -10.48 -9.92
CA ILE A 71 -1.22 -10.02 -8.80
C ILE A 71 -1.82 -11.23 -8.08
N THR A 72 -1.20 -11.60 -6.95
CA THR A 72 -1.66 -12.71 -6.12
C THR A 72 -1.04 -12.68 -4.73
N HIS A 73 -1.81 -13.07 -3.71
CA HIS A 73 -1.34 -13.03 -2.33
C HIS A 73 -0.41 -14.19 -1.98
N ASP A 74 -0.86 -15.43 -2.23
CA ASP A 74 -0.13 -16.61 -1.81
C ASP A 74 0.98 -16.96 -2.80
N SER A 75 2.07 -17.54 -2.32
CA SER A 75 3.04 -18.21 -3.17
C SER A 75 2.41 -19.44 -3.84
N SER A 76 1.65 -20.22 -3.09
CA SER A 76 0.92 -21.39 -3.56
C SER A 76 -0.30 -20.98 -4.42
N LEU A 77 -0.52 -21.69 -5.52
CA LEU A 77 -1.60 -21.45 -6.46
C LEU A 77 -2.94 -22.10 -6.05
N GLU A 78 -2.88 -23.12 -5.19
CA GLU A 78 -4.00 -24.05 -4.92
C GLU A 78 -5.21 -23.39 -4.26
N ARG A 79 -5.02 -22.34 -3.44
CA ARG A 79 -6.12 -21.71 -2.71
C ARG A 79 -7.05 -20.93 -3.64
N THR A 80 -6.51 -20.18 -4.57
CA THR A 80 -7.27 -19.20 -5.37
C THR A 80 -7.43 -19.59 -6.82
N THR A 81 -6.66 -20.56 -7.33
CA THR A 81 -6.66 -20.94 -8.75
C THR A 81 -6.91 -22.43 -8.96
N ASP A 82 -7.04 -22.84 -10.21
CA ASP A 82 -7.05 -24.22 -10.67
C ASP A 82 -5.65 -24.81 -10.86
N GLY A 83 -4.59 -23.99 -10.64
CA GLY A 83 -3.19 -24.41 -10.74
C GLY A 83 -2.65 -25.03 -9.46
N THR A 84 -1.43 -25.59 -9.57
CA THR A 84 -0.68 -26.19 -8.47
C THR A 84 0.77 -25.73 -8.47
N GLY A 85 1.42 -25.79 -7.29
CA GLY A 85 2.80 -25.38 -7.09
C GLY A 85 2.91 -23.89 -6.76
N THR A 86 4.08 -23.29 -6.90
CA THR A 86 4.31 -21.91 -6.53
C THR A 86 4.41 -20.99 -7.75
N VAL A 87 3.99 -19.75 -7.56
CA VAL A 87 4.11 -18.69 -8.56
C VAL A 87 5.54 -18.53 -9.04
N GLU A 88 6.48 -18.57 -8.10
CA GLU A 88 7.90 -18.34 -8.34
C GLU A 88 8.58 -19.45 -9.15
N GLU A 89 7.93 -20.62 -9.26
CA GLU A 89 8.39 -21.75 -10.07
C GLU A 89 7.78 -21.80 -11.48
N LYS A 90 6.75 -20.99 -11.74
CA LYS A 90 6.03 -20.90 -13.01
C LYS A 90 6.54 -19.73 -13.85
N THR A 91 6.44 -19.87 -15.16
CA THR A 91 6.59 -18.76 -16.11
C THR A 91 5.31 -17.95 -16.22
N GLU A 92 5.41 -16.74 -16.76
CA GLU A 92 4.25 -15.93 -17.12
C GLU A 92 3.28 -16.70 -18.00
N ALA A 93 3.78 -17.37 -19.04
CA ALA A 93 2.96 -18.14 -19.96
C ALA A 93 2.18 -19.26 -19.27
N GLU A 94 2.78 -19.95 -18.30
CA GLU A 94 2.09 -20.97 -17.48
C GLU A 94 1.03 -20.37 -16.58
N ILE A 95 1.31 -19.22 -15.91
CA ILE A 95 0.33 -18.54 -15.04
C ILE A 95 -0.85 -17.99 -15.85
N ARG A 96 -0.62 -17.47 -17.07
CA ARG A 96 -1.69 -16.95 -17.94
C ARG A 96 -2.66 -18.02 -18.45
N GLN A 97 -2.32 -19.31 -18.34
CA GLN A 97 -3.24 -20.41 -18.65
C GLN A 97 -4.17 -20.75 -17.49
N LEU A 98 -3.88 -20.26 -16.28
CA LEU A 98 -4.66 -20.56 -15.09
C LEU A 98 -5.87 -19.63 -14.98
N ALA A 99 -6.91 -20.17 -14.36
CA ALA A 99 -8.06 -19.37 -13.92
C ALA A 99 -8.17 -19.40 -12.40
N THR A 100 -8.75 -18.35 -11.85
CA THR A 100 -9.17 -18.40 -10.46
C THR A 100 -10.29 -19.45 -10.28
N LYS A 101 -10.57 -19.87 -9.05
CA LYS A 101 -11.65 -20.81 -8.76
C LYS A 101 -13.04 -20.30 -9.12
N GLN A 102 -13.17 -18.99 -9.33
CA GLN A 102 -14.41 -18.36 -9.81
C GLN A 102 -14.42 -18.14 -11.34
N GLY A 103 -13.37 -18.56 -12.04
CA GLY A 103 -13.27 -18.53 -13.50
C GLY A 103 -12.72 -17.22 -14.07
N ASN A 104 -12.18 -16.32 -13.23
CA ASN A 104 -11.49 -15.14 -13.70
C ASN A 104 -10.06 -15.46 -14.16
N LYS A 105 -9.51 -14.65 -15.05
CA LYS A 105 -8.09 -14.73 -15.42
C LYS A 105 -7.20 -14.23 -14.28
N MET A 106 -6.01 -14.82 -14.18
CA MET A 106 -4.94 -14.27 -13.34
C MET A 106 -4.51 -12.91 -13.88
N MET A 107 -4.53 -11.89 -13.03
CA MET A 107 -4.15 -10.51 -13.40
C MET A 107 -2.65 -10.31 -13.23
N PHE A 108 -2.05 -9.58 -14.16
CA PHE A 108 -0.66 -9.15 -14.07
C PHE A 108 -0.57 -7.65 -13.77
N LEU A 109 0.62 -7.19 -13.36
CA LEU A 109 0.82 -5.80 -12.95
C LEU A 109 0.50 -4.81 -14.07
N ASP A 110 0.85 -5.10 -15.31
CA ASP A 110 0.57 -4.25 -16.46
C ASP A 110 -0.94 -4.02 -16.66
N GLU A 111 -1.76 -5.04 -16.47
CA GLU A 111 -3.22 -4.95 -16.54
C GLU A 111 -3.79 -4.09 -15.40
N LEU A 112 -3.26 -4.23 -14.17
CA LEU A 112 -3.64 -3.37 -13.05
C LEU A 112 -3.21 -1.92 -13.31
N LEU A 113 -2.00 -1.69 -13.78
CA LEU A 113 -1.51 -0.35 -14.06
C LEU A 113 -2.30 0.33 -15.19
N GLU A 114 -2.71 -0.41 -16.21
CA GLU A 114 -3.61 0.12 -17.25
C GLU A 114 -4.98 0.49 -16.68
N PHE A 115 -5.52 -0.32 -15.77
CA PHE A 115 -6.75 0.00 -15.04
C PHE A 115 -6.63 1.28 -14.22
N LEU A 116 -5.48 1.54 -13.58
CA LEU A 116 -5.26 2.73 -12.74
C LEU A 116 -5.07 4.03 -13.55
N LYS A 117 -4.65 3.93 -14.81
CA LYS A 117 -4.44 5.10 -15.67
C LYS A 117 -5.67 5.97 -15.80
N GLY A 118 -5.46 7.29 -15.69
CA GLY A 118 -6.50 8.30 -15.84
C GLY A 118 -7.55 8.33 -14.74
N LYS A 119 -7.37 7.55 -13.68
CA LYS A 119 -8.21 7.62 -12.48
C LYS A 119 -7.60 8.59 -11.48
N GLU A 120 -8.44 9.43 -10.89
CA GLU A 120 -8.05 10.50 -9.97
C GLU A 120 -8.29 10.15 -8.50
N GLY A 121 -7.58 10.79 -7.60
CA GLY A 121 -7.75 10.68 -6.15
C GLY A 121 -7.38 9.31 -5.57
N LEU A 122 -6.57 8.53 -6.27
CA LEU A 122 -6.22 7.18 -5.86
C LEU A 122 -5.22 7.15 -4.70
N TYR A 123 -5.44 6.22 -3.79
CA TYR A 123 -4.43 5.76 -2.85
C TYR A 123 -4.26 4.24 -3.04
N VAL A 124 -3.08 3.79 -3.45
CA VAL A 124 -2.84 2.38 -3.77
C VAL A 124 -1.65 1.84 -2.99
N GLU A 125 -1.87 0.75 -2.28
CA GLU A 125 -0.83 -0.02 -1.60
C GLU A 125 -0.42 -1.22 -2.45
N PHE A 126 0.85 -1.25 -2.87
CA PHE A 126 1.46 -2.34 -3.62
C PHE A 126 2.25 -3.21 -2.65
N GLU A 127 1.65 -4.32 -2.16
CA GLU A 127 2.34 -5.20 -1.23
C GLU A 127 3.34 -6.10 -1.94
N MET A 128 4.61 -5.92 -1.60
CA MET A 128 5.72 -6.75 -2.07
C MET A 128 5.75 -8.08 -1.33
N LYS A 129 5.27 -9.14 -1.99
CA LYS A 129 5.17 -10.51 -1.43
C LYS A 129 6.48 -11.28 -1.69
N THR A 130 7.56 -10.90 -1.01
CA THR A 130 8.90 -11.46 -1.19
C THR A 130 9.29 -12.50 -0.14
N LYS A 131 8.30 -13.13 0.47
CA LYS A 131 8.46 -14.29 1.35
C LYS A 131 7.79 -15.53 0.74
N PRO A 132 8.33 -16.74 0.97
CA PRO A 132 9.53 -17.06 1.74
C PRO A 132 10.81 -16.47 1.14
N VAL A 133 11.79 -16.15 2.01
CA VAL A 133 13.02 -15.44 1.60
C VAL A 133 13.88 -16.23 0.64
N GLU A 134 13.79 -17.54 0.70
CA GLU A 134 14.51 -18.48 -0.18
C GLU A 134 14.12 -18.33 -1.65
N LEU A 135 12.88 -17.93 -1.92
CA LEU A 135 12.37 -17.69 -3.27
C LEU A 135 12.81 -16.33 -3.83
N TYR A 136 13.30 -15.44 -2.94
CA TYR A 136 13.77 -14.09 -3.27
C TYR A 136 15.17 -13.85 -2.70
N PRO A 137 16.22 -14.55 -3.21
CA PRO A 137 17.59 -14.20 -2.90
C PRO A 137 17.87 -12.75 -3.32
N GLU A 138 18.96 -12.16 -2.82
CA GLU A 138 19.20 -10.71 -2.91
C GLU A 138 19.11 -10.15 -4.34
N GLU A 139 19.78 -10.80 -5.30
CA GLU A 139 19.75 -10.38 -6.71
C GLU A 139 18.30 -10.36 -7.27
N ARG A 140 17.54 -11.43 -7.03
CA ARG A 140 16.15 -11.54 -7.46
C ARG A 140 15.25 -10.52 -6.75
N LEU A 141 15.49 -10.30 -5.46
CA LEU A 141 14.77 -9.29 -4.69
C LEU A 141 14.99 -7.88 -5.25
N HIS A 142 16.24 -7.54 -5.56
CA HIS A 142 16.57 -6.24 -6.14
C HIS A 142 15.93 -6.06 -7.52
N ALA A 143 16.02 -7.06 -8.39
CA ALA A 143 15.39 -7.04 -9.72
C ALA A 143 13.86 -6.91 -9.61
N TYR A 144 13.24 -7.59 -8.64
CA TYR A 144 11.81 -7.47 -8.33
C TYR A 144 11.45 -6.03 -7.91
N CYS A 145 12.17 -5.48 -6.94
CA CYS A 145 11.91 -4.14 -6.42
C CYS A 145 12.07 -3.08 -7.51
N ASP A 146 13.11 -3.16 -8.32
CA ASP A 146 13.36 -2.22 -9.43
C ASP A 146 12.24 -2.29 -10.45
N LYS A 147 11.91 -3.48 -10.92
CA LYS A 147 10.86 -3.67 -11.92
C LYS A 147 9.51 -3.17 -11.43
N LEU A 148 9.16 -3.46 -10.17
CA LEU A 148 7.90 -3.01 -9.58
C LEU A 148 7.88 -1.48 -9.45
N TYR A 149 8.93 -0.90 -8.88
CA TYR A 149 9.02 0.55 -8.68
C TYR A 149 8.93 1.31 -10.01
N ASP A 150 9.74 0.93 -10.98
CA ASP A 150 9.80 1.61 -12.28
C ASP A 150 8.44 1.54 -13.00
N ALA A 151 7.79 0.37 -13.03
CA ALA A 151 6.50 0.19 -13.67
C ALA A 151 5.39 1.03 -12.98
N VAL A 152 5.32 0.99 -11.64
CA VAL A 152 4.32 1.71 -10.86
C VAL A 152 4.51 3.22 -10.97
N MET A 153 5.74 3.71 -10.85
CA MET A 153 6.02 5.15 -10.88
C MET A 153 5.86 5.75 -12.27
N ALA A 154 6.04 4.96 -13.34
CA ALA A 154 5.85 5.42 -14.72
C ALA A 154 4.39 5.82 -15.02
N VAL A 155 3.41 5.28 -14.29
CA VAL A 155 1.97 5.54 -14.52
C VAL A 155 1.31 6.34 -13.40
N LYS A 156 2.04 6.68 -12.34
CA LYS A 156 1.49 7.35 -11.16
C LYS A 156 0.90 8.71 -11.51
N PRO A 157 -0.42 8.94 -11.31
CA PRO A 157 -1.02 10.27 -11.45
C PRO A 157 -0.45 11.26 -10.44
N ALA A 158 -0.45 12.55 -10.78
CA ALA A 158 0.12 13.58 -9.91
C ALA A 158 -0.60 13.73 -8.56
N ASP A 159 -1.91 13.48 -8.55
CA ASP A 159 -2.79 13.54 -7.38
C ASP A 159 -2.91 12.20 -6.63
N ALA A 160 -2.31 11.13 -7.15
CA ALA A 160 -2.35 9.81 -6.53
C ALA A 160 -1.26 9.63 -5.47
N VAL A 161 -1.58 8.85 -4.44
CA VAL A 161 -0.62 8.35 -3.45
C VAL A 161 -0.40 6.86 -3.71
N PHE A 162 0.80 6.51 -4.13
CA PHE A 162 1.22 5.13 -4.34
C PHE A 162 2.25 4.75 -3.28
N VAL A 163 1.98 3.67 -2.56
CA VAL A 163 2.76 3.23 -1.41
C VAL A 163 3.25 1.80 -1.64
N PHE A 164 4.55 1.56 -1.51
CA PHE A 164 5.09 0.21 -1.53
C PHE A 164 5.08 -0.35 -0.11
N THR A 165 4.42 -1.48 0.07
CA THR A 165 4.22 -2.07 1.38
C THR A 165 4.87 -3.43 1.47
N SER A 166 5.38 -3.83 2.63
CA SER A 166 5.89 -5.19 2.84
C SER A 166 6.06 -5.55 4.32
N GLY A 167 5.93 -6.82 4.60
CA GLY A 167 6.44 -7.43 5.83
C GLY A 167 7.89 -7.92 5.71
N ASP A 168 8.52 -7.79 4.54
CA ASP A 168 9.94 -8.10 4.31
C ASP A 168 10.77 -6.81 4.31
N TYR A 169 11.55 -6.63 5.36
CA TYR A 169 12.35 -5.41 5.55
C TYR A 169 13.45 -5.22 4.51
N ARG A 170 13.89 -6.30 3.84
CA ARG A 170 14.94 -6.23 2.82
C ARG A 170 14.51 -5.39 1.63
N GLY A 171 13.31 -5.64 1.09
CA GLY A 171 12.76 -4.88 -0.03
C GLY A 171 12.51 -3.41 0.32
N LEU A 172 11.94 -3.14 1.53
CA LEU A 172 11.72 -1.78 2.00
C LEU A 172 13.03 -0.99 2.14
N ARG A 173 14.07 -1.59 2.72
CA ARG A 173 15.39 -0.97 2.85
C ARG A 173 16.05 -0.72 1.51
N TYR A 174 15.94 -1.66 0.58
CA TYR A 174 16.46 -1.49 -0.77
C TYR A 174 15.81 -0.31 -1.48
N LEU A 175 14.48 -0.24 -1.51
CA LEU A 175 13.76 0.88 -2.12
C LEU A 175 14.06 2.20 -1.42
N GLN A 176 14.13 2.26 -0.09
CA GLN A 176 14.47 3.47 0.66
C GLN A 176 15.87 3.99 0.33
N ALA A 177 16.84 3.08 0.18
CA ALA A 177 18.22 3.46 -0.14
C ALA A 177 18.34 3.99 -1.57
N LYS A 178 17.60 3.41 -2.51
CA LYS A 178 17.65 3.76 -3.93
C LYS A 178 16.79 4.98 -4.28
N HIS A 179 15.65 5.12 -3.59
CA HIS A 179 14.63 6.16 -3.80
C HIS A 179 14.25 6.81 -2.46
N PRO A 180 15.03 7.78 -1.95
CA PRO A 180 14.80 8.35 -0.61
C PRO A 180 13.43 8.96 -0.37
N ASP A 181 12.75 9.42 -1.44
CA ASP A 181 11.42 10.04 -1.37
C ASP A 181 10.27 9.04 -1.61
N VAL A 182 10.57 7.75 -1.72
CA VAL A 182 9.54 6.73 -1.93
C VAL A 182 8.60 6.61 -0.72
N ASP A 183 7.31 6.52 -1.00
CA ASP A 183 6.31 6.23 0.04
C ASP A 183 6.34 4.75 0.39
N LEU A 184 6.72 4.45 1.64
CA LEU A 184 6.82 3.09 2.17
C LEU A 184 5.90 2.88 3.36
N LEU A 185 5.40 1.65 3.49
CA LEU A 185 4.64 1.18 4.65
C LEU A 185 5.22 -0.15 5.14
N LEU A 186 5.52 -0.22 6.42
CA LEU A 186 5.92 -1.44 7.09
C LEU A 186 4.68 -2.23 7.53
N ILE A 187 4.49 -3.44 7.02
CA ILE A 187 3.49 -4.38 7.53
C ILE A 187 4.09 -5.19 8.67
N THR A 188 3.40 -5.25 9.80
CA THR A 188 3.83 -6.05 10.94
C THR A 188 2.66 -6.81 11.57
N SER A 189 2.94 -8.03 12.03
CA SER A 189 1.99 -8.82 12.83
C SER A 189 1.95 -8.41 14.31
N LYS A 190 2.71 -7.37 14.69
CA LYS A 190 2.71 -6.80 16.04
C LYS A 190 1.73 -5.62 16.12
N PRO A 191 1.22 -5.30 17.33
CA PRO A 191 0.41 -4.12 17.55
C PRO A 191 1.22 -2.83 17.37
N CYS A 192 0.52 -1.72 17.15
CA CYS A 192 1.13 -0.39 17.26
C CYS A 192 1.51 -0.12 18.73
N ASN A 193 2.80 -0.05 19.02
CA ASN A 193 3.38 0.22 20.32
C ASN A 193 4.75 0.92 20.14
N ASP A 194 5.44 1.20 21.23
CA ASP A 194 6.73 1.91 21.19
C ASP A 194 7.79 1.14 20.37
N GLU A 195 7.84 -0.18 20.49
CA GLU A 195 8.79 -1.03 19.75
C GLU A 195 8.58 -0.91 18.23
N THR A 196 7.33 -1.03 17.77
CA THR A 196 7.03 -0.97 16.34
C THR A 196 7.16 0.46 15.79
N ILE A 197 6.83 1.48 16.58
CA ILE A 197 7.05 2.89 16.23
C ILE A 197 8.55 3.18 16.09
N ASP A 198 9.36 2.73 17.04
CA ASP A 198 10.81 2.96 17.02
C ASP A 198 11.47 2.17 15.87
N LEU A 199 10.98 0.99 15.54
CA LEU A 199 11.41 0.25 14.34
C LEU A 199 11.15 1.04 13.05
N CYS A 200 9.94 1.57 12.86
CA CYS A 200 9.61 2.39 11.68
C CYS A 200 10.54 3.60 11.58
N LYS A 201 10.82 4.27 12.70
CA LYS A 201 11.76 5.40 12.75
C LYS A 201 13.16 5.00 12.36
N ALA A 202 13.66 3.90 12.93
CA ALA A 202 15.01 3.39 12.64
C ALA A 202 15.17 3.04 11.14
N MET A 203 14.06 2.69 10.47
CA MET A 203 14.02 2.42 9.04
C MET A 203 13.72 3.64 8.19
N GLY A 204 13.42 4.81 8.77
CA GLY A 204 12.99 6.00 8.03
C GLY A 204 11.61 5.88 7.38
N ILE A 205 10.79 4.90 7.79
CA ILE A 205 9.46 4.63 7.24
C ILE A 205 8.40 5.39 8.03
N LYS A 206 7.51 6.08 7.32
CA LYS A 206 6.50 6.96 7.92
C LYS A 206 5.13 6.30 8.09
N ARG A 207 4.90 5.11 7.54
CA ARG A 207 3.62 4.40 7.60
C ARG A 207 3.79 2.99 8.15
N MET A 208 2.79 2.51 8.86
CA MET A 208 2.79 1.18 9.47
C MET A 208 1.40 0.54 9.36
N GLY A 209 1.34 -0.67 8.85
CA GLY A 209 0.21 -1.59 8.98
C GLY A 209 0.44 -2.50 10.19
N ALA A 210 -0.27 -2.24 11.29
CA ALA A 210 -0.17 -3.00 12.53
C ALA A 210 -1.45 -3.80 12.79
N THR A 211 -1.38 -4.83 13.65
CA THR A 211 -2.59 -5.56 14.06
C THR A 211 -3.47 -4.68 14.96
N MET A 212 -4.78 -4.81 14.83
CA MET A 212 -5.71 -4.14 15.75
C MET A 212 -5.62 -4.73 17.16
N ASP A 213 -5.40 -6.05 17.25
CA ASP A 213 -5.23 -6.72 18.54
C ASP A 213 -3.98 -6.21 19.26
N GLY A 214 -4.17 -5.73 20.49
CA GLY A 214 -3.11 -5.09 21.28
C GLY A 214 -2.78 -3.63 20.90
N THR A 215 -3.37 -3.06 19.85
CA THR A 215 -3.21 -1.66 19.46
C THR A 215 -4.19 -0.77 20.22
N SER A 216 -3.69 0.21 20.97
CA SER A 216 -4.52 1.17 21.70
C SER A 216 -4.65 2.49 20.95
N ARG A 217 -5.77 3.22 21.14
CA ARG A 217 -5.94 4.59 20.62
C ARG A 217 -4.81 5.53 21.05
N LYS A 218 -4.29 5.35 22.26
CA LYS A 218 -3.15 6.14 22.78
C LYS A 218 -1.87 5.87 21.99
N ALA A 219 -1.61 4.61 21.63
CA ALA A 219 -0.46 4.24 20.81
C ALA A 219 -0.56 4.81 19.39
N VAL A 220 -1.74 4.72 18.76
CA VAL A 220 -2.01 5.30 17.44
C VAL A 220 -1.76 6.82 17.49
N LYS A 221 -2.34 7.53 18.46
CA LYS A 221 -2.12 8.98 18.61
C LYS A 221 -0.64 9.31 18.79
N LYS A 222 0.09 8.52 19.60
CA LYS A 222 1.53 8.70 19.79
C LYS A 222 2.33 8.50 18.49
N ALA A 223 1.93 7.54 17.65
CA ALA A 223 2.57 7.32 16.35
C ALA A 223 2.32 8.51 15.41
N GLN A 224 1.10 9.04 15.37
CA GLN A 224 0.71 10.21 14.59
C GLN A 224 1.44 11.47 15.04
N ASP A 225 1.46 11.77 16.35
CA ASP A 225 2.17 12.93 16.94
C ASP A 225 3.67 12.91 16.62
N ARG A 226 4.23 11.73 16.41
CA ARG A 226 5.63 11.55 16.03
C ARG A 226 5.88 11.57 14.52
N LYS A 227 4.88 11.99 13.72
CA LYS A 227 4.89 12.00 12.25
C LYS A 227 5.10 10.60 11.62
N SER A 228 4.73 9.57 12.35
CA SER A 228 4.58 8.22 11.83
C SER A 228 3.09 7.97 11.69
N VAL A 229 2.62 7.70 10.49
CA VAL A 229 1.20 7.40 10.22
C VAL A 229 0.97 5.93 10.50
N VAL A 230 -0.13 5.61 11.16
CA VAL A 230 -0.59 4.24 11.42
C VAL A 230 -1.78 3.95 10.55
#